data_a014a7fa319591477d278aed781cbca7
#
_entry.id   a014a7fa319591477d278aed781cbca7
#
_cell.length_a   1.000
_cell.length_b   1.000
_cell.length_c   1.000
_cell.angle_alpha   90.00
_cell.angle_beta   90.00
_cell.angle_gamma   90.00
#
_symmetry.space_group_name_H-M   'P 1'
#
loop_
_entity.id
_entity.type
_entity.pdbx_description
1 polymer ?
#
loop_
_entity_poly.entity_id
_entity_poly.type
_entity_poly.pdbx_seq_one_letter_code
_entity_poly.pdbx_strand_id
1 'polypeptide(L)'
;RQMCIRDRPFIQEKEYGGKTVSVTEYTMSEIIASVYDKIEKTGIREGILFLDEINCVSETLAPTMLQFLQGKTFGNQKVPEGWIIVTAGNPPEYNKSVREFDVVTLDRIKRIDVEENFEVWKEYAYRQGIHPAVISYLEIRRKNFYRIENTVDGKVFATARGWEDLSQLIQVYEMLEKTVDRDVVYQYIQHKLIAKDFANYLALYYKYKQDYAVEDLLKGEWNPSIIQKIKNAPLDEHLSIVGLLSGRLGEAFAACYRAD
;
A
#
# COMPACT_ATOMS: atom_id res chain seq x y z
N ARG A 1 2.54 10.05 13.55
CA ARG A 1 3.37 11.11 14.18
C ARG A 1 3.28 12.33 13.29
N GLN A 2 2.58 13.39 13.74
CA GLN A 2 2.65 14.69 13.07
C GLN A 2 4.11 15.16 13.13
N MET A 3 4.78 15.20 11.99
CA MET A 3 6.13 15.75 11.90
C MET A 3 6.09 17.22 12.29
N CYS A 4 6.81 17.61 13.35
CA CYS A 4 6.96 19.00 13.73
C CYS A 4 7.86 19.72 12.72
N ILE A 5 7.24 20.35 11.73
CA ILE A 5 7.90 21.22 10.73
C ILE A 5 8.17 22.61 11.32
N ARG A 6 8.00 22.81 12.62
CA ARG A 6 8.16 24.10 13.28
C ARG A 6 9.60 24.32 13.69
N ASP A 7 10.34 25.01 12.84
CA ASP A 7 11.59 25.64 13.23
C ASP A 7 11.31 26.66 14.34
N ARG A 8 12.09 26.60 15.40
CA ARG A 8 11.99 27.60 16.47
C ARG A 8 12.99 28.71 16.19
N PRO A 9 12.58 30.00 16.15
CA PRO A 9 13.50 31.10 16.08
C PRO A 9 14.27 31.18 17.40
N PHE A 10 15.55 31.42 17.31
CA PHE A 10 16.41 31.78 18.44
C PHE A 10 17.30 32.98 18.04
N ILE A 11 17.70 33.78 19.02
CA ILE A 11 18.53 34.96 18.81
C ILE A 11 19.98 34.55 19.02
N GLN A 12 20.81 34.80 18.01
CA GLN A 12 22.26 34.64 18.07
C GLN A 12 22.96 35.96 17.82
N GLU A 13 23.98 36.28 18.60
CA GLU A 13 24.82 37.46 18.35
C GLU A 13 25.88 37.09 17.31
N LYS A 14 26.00 37.95 16.28
CA LYS A 14 27.03 37.82 15.23
C LYS A 14 27.77 39.16 15.07
N GLU A 15 29.04 39.06 14.74
CA GLU A 15 29.88 40.22 14.51
C GLU A 15 30.03 40.48 13.00
N TYR A 16 29.62 41.69 12.57
CA TYR A 16 29.75 42.15 11.20
C TYR A 16 30.45 43.49 11.17
N GLY A 17 31.65 43.52 10.54
CA GLY A 17 32.41 44.78 10.42
C GLY A 17 32.79 45.44 11.75
N GLY A 18 33.06 44.62 12.79
CA GLY A 18 33.40 45.09 14.14
C GLY A 18 32.20 45.57 14.98
N LYS A 19 30.98 45.28 14.54
CA LYS A 19 29.74 45.56 15.30
C LYS A 19 29.00 44.27 15.61
N THR A 20 28.67 44.06 16.87
CA THR A 20 27.82 42.95 17.31
C THR A 20 26.36 43.26 16.98
N VAL A 21 25.72 42.37 16.24
CA VAL A 21 24.31 42.47 15.83
C VAL A 21 23.59 41.22 16.22
N SER A 22 22.39 41.36 16.78
CA SER A 22 21.50 40.22 17.08
C SER A 22 20.84 39.76 15.78
N VAL A 23 21.01 38.50 15.44
CA VAL A 23 20.42 37.84 14.25
C VAL A 23 19.46 36.77 14.70
N THR A 24 18.29 36.72 14.08
CA THR A 24 17.36 35.62 14.29
C THR A 24 17.76 34.42 13.41
N GLU A 25 18.06 33.31 14.04
CA GLU A 25 18.28 32.04 13.37
C GLU A 25 17.14 31.04 13.69
N TYR A 26 17.04 29.98 12.91
CA TYR A 26 16.05 28.94 13.09
C TYR A 26 16.71 27.62 13.43
N THR A 27 16.09 26.86 14.32
CA THR A 27 16.52 25.47 14.59
C THR A 27 16.39 24.62 13.34
N MET A 28 17.26 23.62 13.22
CA MET A 28 17.17 22.66 12.11
C MET A 28 15.85 21.88 12.18
N SER A 29 15.16 21.77 11.04
CA SER A 29 13.94 20.96 10.98
C SER A 29 14.27 19.47 11.15
N GLU A 30 13.35 18.70 11.76
CA GLU A 30 13.48 17.25 11.94
C GLU A 30 13.68 16.51 10.60
N ILE A 31 13.10 17.04 9.53
CA ILE A 31 13.25 16.49 8.18
C ILE A 31 14.70 16.52 7.73
N ILE A 32 15.36 17.65 7.84
CA ILE A 32 16.77 17.80 7.44
C ILE A 32 17.69 17.07 8.43
N ALA A 33 17.42 17.21 9.73
CA ALA A 33 18.18 16.50 10.76
C ALA A 33 18.20 14.99 10.56
N SER A 34 17.07 14.39 10.15
CA SER A 34 16.99 12.96 9.88
C SER A 34 17.94 12.49 8.76
N VAL A 35 18.20 13.34 7.78
CA VAL A 35 19.16 13.08 6.70
C VAL A 35 20.59 13.08 7.24
N TYR A 36 20.95 14.09 8.04
CA TYR A 36 22.28 14.15 8.68
C TYR A 36 22.51 12.97 9.62
N ASP A 37 21.53 12.64 10.46
CA ASP A 37 21.57 11.47 11.34
C ASP A 37 21.79 10.17 10.56
N LYS A 38 21.13 10.03 9.40
CA LYS A 38 21.30 8.86 8.55
C LYS A 38 22.71 8.76 8.00
N ILE A 39 23.27 9.88 7.53
CA ILE A 39 24.65 9.94 7.04
C ILE A 39 25.62 9.57 8.17
N GLU A 40 25.45 10.14 9.36
CA GLU A 40 26.32 9.92 10.51
C GLU A 40 26.31 8.43 10.96
N LYS A 41 25.12 7.82 11.02
CA LYS A 41 24.94 6.42 11.43
C LYS A 41 25.42 5.40 10.41
N THR A 42 25.35 5.71 9.12
CA THR A 42 25.62 4.71 8.06
C THR A 42 26.83 5.01 7.20
N GLY A 43 27.37 6.23 7.23
CA GLY A 43 28.40 6.70 6.32
C GLY A 43 27.97 6.92 4.87
N ILE A 44 26.69 6.62 4.55
CA ILE A 44 26.14 6.74 3.19
C ILE A 44 25.77 8.19 2.93
N ARG A 45 26.40 8.79 1.92
CA ARG A 45 26.22 10.22 1.58
C ARG A 45 25.16 10.48 0.51
N GLU A 46 24.64 9.44 -0.11
CA GLU A 46 23.63 9.53 -1.17
C GLU A 46 22.36 8.79 -0.74
N GLY A 47 21.20 9.31 -1.14
CA GLY A 47 19.94 8.68 -0.77
C GLY A 47 18.71 9.42 -1.26
N ILE A 48 17.56 8.90 -0.83
CA ILE A 48 16.24 9.46 -1.12
C ILE A 48 15.62 9.93 0.19
N LEU A 49 15.23 11.20 0.23
CA LEU A 49 14.35 11.74 1.24
C LEU A 49 12.91 11.64 0.72
N PHE A 50 12.17 10.67 1.25
CA PHE A 50 10.78 10.42 0.85
C PHE A 50 9.81 11.15 1.79
N LEU A 51 8.91 11.97 1.21
CA LEU A 51 7.88 12.71 1.92
C LEU A 51 6.51 12.26 1.41
N ASP A 52 5.77 11.57 2.26
CA ASP A 52 4.43 11.09 1.94
C ASP A 52 3.37 12.16 2.26
N GLU A 53 2.26 12.13 1.53
CA GLU A 53 1.10 13.03 1.68
C GLU A 53 1.48 14.52 1.63
N ILE A 54 2.43 14.89 0.78
CA ILE A 54 2.96 16.28 0.71
C ILE A 54 1.89 17.33 0.42
N ASN A 55 0.83 16.96 -0.25
CA ASN A 55 -0.28 17.84 -0.61
C ASN A 55 -1.42 17.88 0.43
N CYS A 56 -1.25 17.18 1.57
CA CYS A 56 -2.15 17.25 2.72
C CYS A 56 -1.69 18.24 3.80
N VAL A 57 -0.62 18.99 3.56
CA VAL A 57 -0.12 20.00 4.49
C VAL A 57 -1.08 21.19 4.66
N SER A 58 -1.06 21.81 5.84
CA SER A 58 -1.91 22.98 6.11
C SER A 58 -1.58 24.16 5.20
N GLU A 59 -2.55 25.07 5.03
CA GLU A 59 -2.38 26.30 4.22
C GLU A 59 -1.16 27.14 4.63
N THR A 60 -0.89 27.21 5.91
CA THR A 60 0.21 27.97 6.45
C THR A 60 1.57 27.35 6.17
N LEU A 61 1.63 26.04 5.96
CA LEU A 61 2.87 25.30 5.70
C LEU A 61 3.13 25.05 4.21
N ALA A 62 2.08 25.06 3.38
CA ALA A 62 2.21 24.77 1.96
C ALA A 62 3.29 25.64 1.24
N PRO A 63 3.34 26.98 1.43
CA PRO A 63 4.38 27.79 0.79
C PRO A 63 5.80 27.39 1.22
N THR A 64 6.00 27.06 2.48
CA THR A 64 7.30 26.64 3.02
C THR A 64 7.70 25.27 2.45
N MET A 65 6.76 24.34 2.33
CA MET A 65 7.02 23.04 1.72
C MET A 65 7.35 23.16 0.24
N LEU A 66 6.66 24.03 -0.51
CA LEU A 66 6.98 24.30 -1.90
C LEU A 66 8.37 24.90 -2.07
N GLN A 67 8.74 25.85 -1.21
CA GLN A 67 10.08 26.42 -1.19
C GLN A 67 11.14 25.34 -0.88
N PHE A 68 10.84 24.43 0.05
CA PHE A 68 11.71 23.30 0.36
C PHE A 68 11.90 22.36 -0.83
N LEU A 69 10.83 22.00 -1.54
CA LEU A 69 10.92 21.14 -2.74
C LEU A 69 11.77 21.78 -3.84
N GLN A 70 11.67 23.10 -4.01
CA GLN A 70 12.40 23.85 -5.02
C GLN A 70 13.87 24.08 -4.65
N GLY A 71 14.10 24.56 -3.43
CA GLY A 71 15.42 25.00 -2.95
C GLY A 71 16.22 23.93 -2.20
N LYS A 72 15.56 22.85 -1.80
CA LYS A 72 16.10 21.84 -0.87
C LYS A 72 16.58 22.47 0.45
N THR A 73 15.93 23.55 0.89
CA THR A 73 16.30 24.30 2.08
C THR A 73 15.10 24.57 2.98
N PHE A 74 15.31 24.48 4.28
CA PHE A 74 14.42 25.03 5.31
C PHE A 74 15.19 26.11 6.07
N GLY A 75 14.68 27.34 6.05
CA GLY A 75 15.41 28.45 6.63
C GLY A 75 16.82 28.57 6.04
N ASN A 76 17.84 28.52 6.91
CA ASN A 76 19.25 28.52 6.53
C ASN A 76 19.89 27.14 6.37
N GLN A 77 19.09 26.06 6.57
CA GLN A 77 19.58 24.68 6.50
C GLN A 77 19.27 24.05 5.15
N LYS A 78 20.24 23.35 4.57
CA LYS A 78 20.14 22.69 3.26
C LYS A 78 20.20 21.18 3.40
N VAL A 79 19.42 20.47 2.58
CA VAL A 79 19.57 19.01 2.40
C VAL A 79 20.96 18.74 1.81
N PRO A 80 21.73 17.79 2.36
CA PRO A 80 23.06 17.46 1.86
C PRO A 80 23.06 17.09 0.38
N GLU A 81 24.17 17.37 -0.30
CA GLU A 81 24.39 16.95 -1.68
C GLU A 81 24.36 15.42 -1.79
N GLY A 82 23.92 14.91 -2.93
CA GLY A 82 23.69 13.47 -3.14
C GLY A 82 22.30 12.97 -2.73
N TRP A 83 21.49 13.81 -2.04
CA TRP A 83 20.14 13.43 -1.65
C TRP A 83 19.08 13.98 -2.61
N ILE A 84 18.17 13.10 -3.01
CA ILE A 84 17.03 13.43 -3.89
C ILE A 84 15.76 13.47 -3.02
N ILE A 85 14.94 14.51 -3.22
CA ILE A 85 13.63 14.60 -2.59
C ILE A 85 12.62 13.92 -3.52
N VAL A 86 11.92 12.94 -3.01
CA VAL A 86 10.79 12.26 -3.67
C VAL A 86 9.57 12.46 -2.80
N THR A 87 8.47 12.87 -3.41
CA THR A 87 7.22 13.13 -2.69
C THR A 87 6.10 12.28 -3.27
N ALA A 88 5.20 11.83 -2.40
CA ALA A 88 3.95 11.21 -2.81
C ALA A 88 2.76 12.06 -2.34
N GLY A 89 1.65 11.95 -3.05
CA GLY A 89 0.42 12.60 -2.69
C GLY A 89 -0.76 12.01 -3.45
N ASN A 90 -1.92 12.03 -2.83
CA ASN A 90 -3.15 11.56 -3.46
C ASN A 90 -3.80 12.69 -4.26
N PRO A 91 -4.45 12.39 -5.40
CA PRO A 91 -5.20 13.39 -6.13
C PRO A 91 -6.45 13.86 -5.35
N PRO A 92 -6.97 15.06 -5.65
CA PRO A 92 -8.10 15.67 -4.90
C PRO A 92 -9.37 14.83 -4.89
N GLU A 93 -9.57 13.97 -5.89
CA GLU A 93 -10.71 13.07 -6.00
C GLU A 93 -10.78 12.07 -4.85
N TYR A 94 -9.63 11.69 -4.28
CA TYR A 94 -9.56 10.74 -3.18
C TYR A 94 -9.58 11.41 -1.80
N ASN A 95 -9.06 12.63 -1.69
CA ASN A 95 -9.01 13.34 -0.42
C ASN A 95 -9.35 14.83 -0.61
N LYS A 96 -10.46 15.27 -0.02
CA LYS A 96 -10.93 16.67 -0.08
C LYS A 96 -9.99 17.67 0.61
N SER A 97 -9.10 17.21 1.47
CA SER A 97 -8.12 18.05 2.15
C SER A 97 -6.86 18.29 1.31
N VAL A 98 -6.77 17.63 0.16
CA VAL A 98 -5.65 17.73 -0.77
C VAL A 98 -5.74 19.02 -1.57
N ARG A 99 -4.59 19.65 -1.79
CA ARG A 99 -4.42 20.82 -2.65
C ARG A 99 -3.71 20.42 -3.93
N GLU A 100 -4.15 21.01 -5.00
CA GLU A 100 -3.40 20.96 -6.24
C GLU A 100 -2.20 21.89 -6.17
N PHE A 101 -1.07 21.43 -6.67
CA PHE A 101 0.08 22.29 -6.89
C PHE A 101 -0.19 23.23 -8.05
N ASP A 102 0.25 24.46 -7.90
CA ASP A 102 0.18 25.43 -9.00
C ASP A 102 1.12 25.03 -10.17
N VAL A 103 0.86 25.62 -11.33
CA VAL A 103 1.63 25.34 -12.56
C VAL A 103 3.12 25.64 -12.36
N VAL A 104 3.47 26.68 -11.58
CA VAL A 104 4.86 27.06 -11.33
C VAL A 104 5.62 25.99 -10.53
N THR A 105 4.93 25.35 -9.61
CA THR A 105 5.47 24.24 -8.82
C THR A 105 5.59 22.98 -9.68
N LEU A 106 4.56 22.65 -10.45
CA LEU A 106 4.55 21.48 -11.33
C LEU A 106 5.64 21.53 -12.40
N ASP A 107 5.97 22.74 -12.91
CA ASP A 107 7.03 22.96 -13.89
C ASP A 107 8.44 22.64 -13.36
N ARG A 108 8.61 22.63 -12.04
CA ARG A 108 9.91 22.43 -11.36
C ARG A 108 10.11 21.01 -10.81
N ILE A 109 9.10 20.18 -10.87
CA ILE A 109 9.13 18.80 -10.39
C ILE A 109 8.88 17.82 -11.56
N LYS A 110 9.36 16.59 -11.43
CA LYS A 110 8.94 15.51 -12.31
C LYS A 110 7.73 14.82 -11.71
N ARG A 111 6.60 14.94 -12.38
CA ARG A 111 5.38 14.22 -12.01
C ARG A 111 5.42 12.80 -12.58
N ILE A 112 5.09 11.84 -11.74
CA ILE A 112 4.91 10.43 -12.08
C ILE A 112 3.52 10.06 -11.60
N ASP A 113 2.64 9.71 -12.52
CA ASP A 113 1.31 9.20 -12.19
C ASP A 113 1.41 7.70 -11.95
N VAL A 114 0.95 7.25 -10.78
CA VAL A 114 0.93 5.83 -10.40
C VAL A 114 -0.49 5.34 -10.54
N GLU A 115 -0.69 4.35 -11.41
CA GLU A 115 -1.98 3.72 -11.67
C GLU A 115 -2.05 2.34 -11.01
N GLU A 116 -3.26 1.93 -10.67
CA GLU A 116 -3.51 0.59 -10.20
C GLU A 116 -3.37 -0.42 -11.34
N ASN A 117 -2.63 -1.50 -11.11
CA ASN A 117 -2.46 -2.58 -12.07
C ASN A 117 -2.56 -3.93 -11.38
N PHE A 118 -3.60 -4.69 -11.73
CA PHE A 118 -3.85 -5.99 -11.12
C PHE A 118 -2.74 -7.00 -11.42
N GLU A 119 -2.18 -7.06 -12.61
CA GLU A 119 -1.15 -8.04 -12.97
C GLU A 119 0.14 -7.79 -12.16
N VAL A 120 0.55 -6.54 -12.03
CA VAL A 120 1.70 -6.15 -11.19
C VAL A 120 1.43 -6.46 -9.71
N TRP A 121 0.22 -6.13 -9.23
CA TRP A 121 -0.17 -6.45 -7.85
C TRP A 121 -0.22 -7.97 -7.61
N LYS A 122 -0.64 -8.76 -8.59
CA LYS A 122 -0.69 -10.22 -8.49
C LYS A 122 0.70 -10.83 -8.28
N GLU A 123 1.72 -10.33 -8.99
CA GLU A 123 3.11 -10.76 -8.74
C GLU A 123 3.58 -10.44 -7.31
N TYR A 124 3.26 -9.24 -6.84
CA TYR A 124 3.49 -8.84 -5.45
C TYR A 124 2.73 -9.75 -4.49
N ALA A 125 1.46 -10.03 -4.76
CA ALA A 125 0.58 -10.84 -3.92
C ALA A 125 1.15 -12.27 -3.72
N TYR A 126 1.66 -12.89 -4.77
CA TYR A 126 2.33 -14.19 -4.65
C TYR A 126 3.58 -14.13 -3.78
N ARG A 127 4.40 -13.09 -3.93
CA ARG A 127 5.62 -12.92 -3.12
C ARG A 127 5.33 -12.66 -1.65
N GLN A 128 4.25 -11.96 -1.36
CA GLN A 128 3.83 -11.63 0.02
C GLN A 128 2.98 -12.72 0.67
N GLY A 129 2.61 -13.78 -0.07
CA GLY A 129 1.77 -14.85 0.45
C GLY A 129 0.33 -14.40 0.71
N ILE A 130 -0.21 -13.55 -0.15
CA ILE A 130 -1.64 -13.17 -0.10
C ILE A 130 -2.47 -14.45 -0.26
N HIS A 131 -3.55 -14.54 0.51
CA HIS A 131 -4.40 -15.73 0.57
C HIS A 131 -4.91 -16.13 -0.82
N PRO A 132 -4.78 -17.41 -1.22
CA PRO A 132 -5.12 -17.87 -2.57
C PRO A 132 -6.56 -17.59 -2.99
N ALA A 133 -7.52 -17.61 -2.05
CA ALA A 133 -8.90 -17.26 -2.34
C ALA A 133 -9.07 -15.80 -2.80
N VAL A 134 -8.25 -14.88 -2.28
CA VAL A 134 -8.27 -13.47 -2.70
C VAL A 134 -7.74 -13.34 -4.12
N ILE A 135 -6.59 -13.97 -4.40
CA ILE A 135 -5.96 -13.92 -5.74
C ILE A 135 -6.88 -14.52 -6.78
N SER A 136 -7.39 -15.74 -6.54
CA SER A 136 -8.26 -16.44 -7.51
C SER A 136 -9.61 -15.72 -7.72
N TYR A 137 -10.19 -15.15 -6.67
CA TYR A 137 -11.37 -14.30 -6.82
C TYR A 137 -11.12 -13.11 -7.74
N LEU A 138 -10.01 -12.39 -7.51
CA LEU A 138 -9.66 -11.22 -8.29
C LEU A 138 -9.27 -11.56 -9.73
N GLU A 139 -8.72 -12.73 -10.00
CA GLU A 139 -8.52 -13.22 -11.36
C GLU A 139 -9.83 -13.37 -12.13
N ILE A 140 -10.88 -13.89 -11.47
CA ILE A 140 -12.21 -14.06 -12.06
C ILE A 140 -12.95 -12.71 -12.14
N ARG A 141 -12.75 -11.84 -11.16
CA ARG A 141 -13.47 -10.57 -10.97
C ARG A 141 -12.51 -9.37 -10.94
N ARG A 142 -11.68 -9.21 -11.96
CA ARG A 142 -10.64 -8.17 -12.05
C ARG A 142 -11.15 -6.75 -11.75
N LYS A 143 -12.39 -6.44 -12.14
CA LYS A 143 -13.05 -5.14 -11.88
C LYS A 143 -13.23 -4.84 -10.39
N ASN A 144 -13.15 -5.85 -9.53
CA ASN A 144 -13.30 -5.71 -8.09
C ASN A 144 -11.97 -5.46 -7.37
N PHE A 145 -10.85 -5.50 -8.08
CA PHE A 145 -9.52 -5.25 -7.52
C PHE A 145 -9.39 -3.82 -6.98
N TYR A 146 -9.75 -2.85 -7.82
CA TYR A 146 -9.73 -1.44 -7.45
C TYR A 146 -11.00 -0.78 -7.95
N ARG A 147 -11.84 -0.35 -7.03
CA ARG A 147 -13.12 0.27 -7.37
C ARG A 147 -13.50 1.28 -6.30
N ILE A 148 -13.73 2.51 -6.73
CA ILE A 148 -14.18 3.61 -5.85
C ILE A 148 -15.41 4.20 -6.49
N GLU A 149 -16.53 4.25 -5.75
CA GLU A 149 -17.79 4.79 -6.22
C GLU A 149 -18.35 5.80 -5.21
N ASN A 150 -18.95 6.85 -5.73
CA ASN A 150 -19.71 7.79 -4.93
C ASN A 150 -21.18 7.32 -4.85
N THR A 151 -21.68 7.14 -3.65
CA THR A 151 -23.08 6.81 -3.40
C THR A 151 -23.75 7.92 -2.58
N VAL A 152 -25.05 7.84 -2.43
CA VAL A 152 -25.82 8.79 -1.59
C VAL A 152 -25.32 8.76 -0.14
N ASP A 153 -24.91 7.58 0.34
CA ASP A 153 -24.44 7.36 1.72
C ASP A 153 -22.94 7.64 1.90
N GLY A 154 -22.25 8.07 0.83
CA GLY A 154 -20.81 8.32 0.86
C GLY A 154 -20.01 7.51 -0.16
N LYS A 155 -18.68 7.49 -0.01
CA LYS A 155 -17.80 6.70 -0.88
C LYS A 155 -17.81 5.24 -0.44
N VAL A 156 -17.96 4.34 -1.42
CA VAL A 156 -17.77 2.91 -1.25
C VAL A 156 -16.58 2.46 -2.07
N PHE A 157 -15.78 1.54 -1.54
CA PHE A 157 -14.54 1.19 -2.22
C PHE A 157 -14.05 -0.24 -1.94
N ALA A 158 -13.28 -0.74 -2.88
CA ALA A 158 -12.37 -1.88 -2.74
C ALA A 158 -11.00 -1.43 -3.27
N THR A 159 -9.94 -1.71 -2.54
CA THR A 159 -8.57 -1.28 -2.87
C THR A 159 -7.57 -2.41 -2.67
N ALA A 160 -6.40 -2.31 -3.29
CA ALA A 160 -5.32 -3.28 -3.12
C ALA A 160 -4.95 -3.50 -1.65
N ARG A 161 -4.88 -2.42 -0.85
CA ARG A 161 -4.63 -2.49 0.61
C ARG A 161 -5.75 -3.24 1.33
N GLY A 162 -7.01 -2.93 1.02
CA GLY A 162 -8.15 -3.63 1.65
C GLY A 162 -8.13 -5.14 1.37
N TRP A 163 -7.71 -5.56 0.17
CA TRP A 163 -7.55 -6.98 -0.17
C TRP A 163 -6.39 -7.64 0.57
N GLU A 164 -5.28 -6.92 0.76
CA GLU A 164 -4.13 -7.41 1.53
C GLU A 164 -4.47 -7.57 3.01
N ASP A 165 -5.07 -6.55 3.62
CA ASP A 165 -5.49 -6.58 5.03
C ASP A 165 -6.52 -7.68 5.27
N LEU A 166 -7.50 -7.85 4.36
CA LEU A 166 -8.48 -8.94 4.42
C LEU A 166 -7.81 -10.31 4.30
N SER A 167 -6.81 -10.45 3.44
CA SER A 167 -6.03 -11.68 3.30
C SER A 167 -5.36 -12.09 4.60
N GLN A 168 -4.72 -11.15 5.28
CA GLN A 168 -4.08 -11.40 6.58
C GLN A 168 -5.11 -11.83 7.62
N LEU A 169 -6.28 -11.19 7.64
CA LEU A 169 -7.37 -11.59 8.52
C LEU A 169 -7.84 -13.02 8.24
N ILE A 170 -8.07 -13.38 6.98
CA ILE A 170 -8.51 -14.72 6.58
C ILE A 170 -7.52 -15.77 7.11
N GLN A 171 -6.22 -15.56 6.92
CA GLN A 171 -5.18 -16.46 7.41
C GLN A 171 -5.22 -16.62 8.94
N VAL A 172 -5.42 -15.53 9.68
CA VAL A 172 -5.56 -15.58 11.15
C VAL A 172 -6.83 -16.32 11.55
N TYR A 173 -7.94 -16.11 10.84
CA TYR A 173 -9.21 -16.80 11.13
C TYR A 173 -9.10 -18.30 10.83
N GLU A 174 -8.38 -18.71 9.79
CA GLU A 174 -8.08 -20.13 9.52
C GLU A 174 -7.27 -20.76 10.67
N MET A 175 -6.22 -20.06 11.15
CA MET A 175 -5.44 -20.55 12.30
C MET A 175 -6.26 -20.68 13.58
N LEU A 176 -7.30 -19.87 13.73
CA LEU A 176 -8.21 -19.87 14.88
C LEU A 176 -9.46 -20.73 14.66
N GLU A 177 -9.55 -21.43 13.53
CA GLU A 177 -10.71 -22.24 13.12
C GLU A 177 -12.04 -21.44 13.12
N LYS A 178 -11.95 -20.14 12.78
CA LYS A 178 -13.10 -19.24 12.69
C LYS A 178 -13.51 -19.03 11.24
N THR A 179 -14.81 -18.78 11.03
CA THR A 179 -15.36 -18.46 9.71
C THR A 179 -15.35 -16.96 9.46
N VAL A 180 -15.02 -16.57 8.23
CA VAL A 180 -15.11 -15.20 7.74
C VAL A 180 -16.43 -15.03 7.03
N ASP A 181 -17.32 -14.20 7.58
CA ASP A 181 -18.61 -13.90 7.00
C ASP A 181 -18.58 -12.58 6.20
N ARG A 182 -19.73 -12.21 5.64
CA ARG A 182 -19.90 -10.98 4.86
C ARG A 182 -19.57 -9.73 5.67
N ASP A 183 -19.94 -9.70 6.94
CA ASP A 183 -19.82 -8.48 7.77
C ASP A 183 -18.34 -8.27 8.15
N VAL A 184 -17.60 -9.33 8.34
CA VAL A 184 -16.14 -9.30 8.50
C VAL A 184 -15.46 -8.81 7.21
N VAL A 185 -15.84 -9.35 6.05
CA VAL A 185 -15.31 -8.89 4.75
C VAL A 185 -15.59 -7.41 4.53
N TYR A 186 -16.78 -6.96 4.88
CA TYR A 186 -17.19 -5.57 4.70
C TYR A 186 -16.36 -4.56 5.51
N GLN A 187 -15.73 -4.97 6.60
CA GLN A 187 -14.82 -4.11 7.36
C GLN A 187 -13.59 -3.68 6.56
N TYR A 188 -13.16 -4.50 5.61
CA TYR A 188 -11.97 -4.26 4.76
C TYR A 188 -12.35 -3.82 3.35
N ILE A 189 -13.38 -4.42 2.78
CA ILE A 189 -13.90 -4.10 1.45
C ILE A 189 -15.20 -3.32 1.63
N GLN A 190 -15.09 -2.01 1.74
CA GLN A 190 -16.21 -1.11 2.03
C GLN A 190 -17.14 -0.87 0.83
N HIS A 191 -17.25 -1.86 -0.05
CA HIS A 191 -18.19 -1.92 -1.15
C HIS A 191 -19.14 -3.11 -0.95
N LYS A 192 -20.37 -2.86 -0.50
CA LYS A 192 -21.35 -3.88 -0.05
C LYS A 192 -21.54 -5.03 -1.04
N LEU A 193 -21.64 -4.70 -2.35
CA LEU A 193 -21.85 -5.72 -3.37
C LEU A 193 -20.61 -6.60 -3.55
N ILE A 194 -19.41 -6.00 -3.55
CA ILE A 194 -18.15 -6.73 -3.67
C ILE A 194 -17.92 -7.60 -2.42
N ALA A 195 -18.15 -7.05 -1.23
CA ALA A 195 -17.99 -7.79 0.02
C ALA A 195 -18.91 -9.01 0.07
N LYS A 196 -20.18 -8.86 -0.35
CA LYS A 196 -21.13 -9.97 -0.44
C LYS A 196 -20.69 -11.02 -1.47
N ASP A 197 -20.26 -10.58 -2.66
CA ASP A 197 -19.81 -11.47 -3.73
C ASP A 197 -18.57 -12.27 -3.30
N PHE A 198 -17.59 -11.60 -2.70
CA PHE A 198 -16.40 -12.26 -2.18
C PHE A 198 -16.70 -13.22 -1.02
N ALA A 199 -17.55 -12.85 -0.06
CA ALA A 199 -17.93 -13.75 1.03
C ALA A 199 -18.60 -15.03 0.53
N ASN A 200 -19.48 -14.93 -0.48
CA ASN A 200 -20.07 -16.10 -1.13
C ASN A 200 -18.99 -16.94 -1.85
N TYR A 201 -18.08 -16.29 -2.56
CA TYR A 201 -16.96 -16.97 -3.20
C TYR A 201 -16.08 -17.70 -2.18
N LEU A 202 -15.74 -17.06 -1.06
CA LEU A 202 -14.92 -17.67 -0.01
C LEU A 202 -15.58 -18.89 0.61
N ALA A 203 -16.89 -18.86 0.82
CA ALA A 203 -17.66 -20.01 1.30
C ALA A 203 -17.60 -21.19 0.32
N LEU A 204 -17.72 -20.91 -0.99
CA LEU A 204 -17.58 -21.92 -2.05
C LEU A 204 -16.14 -22.42 -2.15
N TYR A 205 -15.15 -21.56 -1.99
CA TYR A 205 -13.73 -21.92 -1.98
C TYR A 205 -13.43 -22.97 -0.91
N TYR A 206 -13.91 -22.77 0.32
CA TYR A 206 -13.72 -23.77 1.39
C TYR A 206 -14.50 -25.05 1.15
N LYS A 207 -15.74 -24.94 0.65
CA LYS A 207 -16.53 -26.10 0.26
C LYS A 207 -15.81 -26.93 -0.79
N TYR A 208 -15.30 -26.32 -1.85
CA TYR A 208 -14.60 -27.04 -2.92
C TYR A 208 -13.25 -27.59 -2.44
N LYS A 209 -12.55 -26.91 -1.54
CA LYS A 209 -11.33 -27.44 -0.91
C LYS A 209 -11.58 -28.80 -0.23
N GLN A 210 -12.72 -28.96 0.42
CA GLN A 210 -13.13 -30.21 1.05
C GLN A 210 -13.71 -31.20 0.03
N ASP A 211 -14.63 -30.76 -0.81
CA ASP A 211 -15.38 -31.61 -1.76
C ASP A 211 -14.49 -32.27 -2.80
N TYR A 212 -13.38 -31.65 -3.17
CA TYR A 212 -12.43 -32.14 -4.16
C TYR A 212 -11.14 -32.71 -3.58
N ALA A 213 -11.04 -32.81 -2.25
CA ALA A 213 -9.87 -33.34 -1.57
C ALA A 213 -8.55 -32.79 -2.15
N VAL A 214 -8.47 -31.45 -2.26
CA VAL A 214 -7.36 -30.73 -2.94
C VAL A 214 -6.00 -31.13 -2.37
N GLU A 215 -5.90 -31.39 -1.07
CA GLU A 215 -4.67 -31.83 -0.42
C GLU A 215 -4.21 -33.22 -0.91
N ASP A 216 -5.15 -34.14 -1.16
CA ASP A 216 -4.84 -35.50 -1.66
C ASP A 216 -4.41 -35.40 -3.13
N LEU A 217 -5.08 -34.58 -3.93
CA LEU A 217 -4.69 -34.32 -5.31
C LEU A 217 -3.24 -33.79 -5.43
N LEU A 218 -2.84 -32.88 -4.53
CA LEU A 218 -1.48 -32.35 -4.49
C LEU A 218 -0.42 -33.39 -4.09
N LYS A 219 -0.81 -34.40 -3.30
CA LYS A 219 0.06 -35.55 -2.97
C LYS A 219 0.13 -36.60 -4.09
N GLY A 220 -0.61 -36.40 -5.17
CA GLY A 220 -0.70 -37.35 -6.28
C GLY A 220 -1.68 -38.50 -6.03
N GLU A 221 -2.52 -38.38 -5.00
CA GLU A 221 -3.55 -39.39 -4.69
C GLU A 221 -4.80 -39.09 -5.52
N TRP A 222 -5.02 -39.90 -6.59
CA TRP A 222 -6.08 -39.68 -7.56
C TRP A 222 -7.28 -40.56 -7.27
N ASN A 223 -8.39 -39.98 -6.85
CA ASN A 223 -9.65 -40.67 -6.71
C ASN A 223 -10.49 -40.53 -8.00
N PRO A 224 -10.84 -41.66 -8.71
CA PRO A 224 -11.61 -41.59 -9.94
C PRO A 224 -12.96 -40.87 -9.81
N SER A 225 -13.61 -40.96 -8.66
CA SER A 225 -14.89 -40.28 -8.42
C SER A 225 -14.74 -38.77 -8.36
N ILE A 226 -13.64 -38.26 -7.78
CA ILE A 226 -13.32 -36.86 -7.73
C ILE A 226 -13.01 -36.33 -9.13
N ILE A 227 -12.23 -37.06 -9.93
CA ILE A 227 -11.94 -36.70 -11.32
C ILE A 227 -13.22 -36.59 -12.15
N GLN A 228 -14.15 -37.56 -11.98
CA GLN A 228 -15.43 -37.49 -12.68
C GLN A 228 -16.30 -36.30 -12.21
N LYS A 229 -16.27 -35.98 -10.93
CA LYS A 229 -16.94 -34.80 -10.36
C LYS A 229 -16.37 -33.52 -10.96
N ILE A 230 -15.03 -33.37 -11.02
CA ILE A 230 -14.36 -32.24 -11.65
C ILE A 230 -14.79 -32.11 -13.12
N LYS A 231 -14.77 -33.21 -13.89
CA LYS A 231 -15.15 -33.16 -15.32
C LYS A 231 -16.57 -32.67 -15.56
N ASN A 232 -17.48 -32.92 -14.65
CA ASN A 232 -18.89 -32.56 -14.76
C ASN A 232 -19.23 -31.22 -14.07
N ALA A 233 -18.26 -30.57 -13.44
CA ALA A 233 -18.46 -29.33 -12.73
C ALA A 233 -18.71 -28.17 -13.71
N PRO A 234 -19.49 -27.14 -13.33
CA PRO A 234 -19.65 -25.92 -14.13
C PRO A 234 -18.34 -25.11 -14.20
N LEU A 235 -18.26 -24.19 -15.16
CA LEU A 235 -17.03 -23.45 -15.47
C LEU A 235 -16.47 -22.63 -14.30
N ASP A 236 -17.34 -22.00 -13.51
CA ASP A 236 -16.97 -21.21 -12.32
C ASP A 236 -16.36 -22.09 -11.22
N GLU A 237 -16.86 -23.30 -11.08
CA GLU A 237 -16.32 -24.31 -10.16
C GLU A 237 -14.95 -24.82 -10.64
N HIS A 238 -14.78 -25.08 -11.94
CA HIS A 238 -13.47 -25.40 -12.53
C HIS A 238 -12.43 -24.31 -12.25
N LEU A 239 -12.79 -23.03 -12.49
CA LEU A 239 -11.90 -21.91 -12.24
C LEU A 239 -11.50 -21.81 -10.76
N SER A 240 -12.45 -22.07 -9.86
CA SER A 240 -12.20 -22.10 -8.42
C SER A 240 -11.26 -23.24 -8.02
N ILE A 241 -11.44 -24.43 -8.59
CA ILE A 241 -10.57 -25.59 -8.35
C ILE A 241 -9.16 -25.34 -8.87
N VAL A 242 -9.02 -24.78 -10.07
CA VAL A 242 -7.72 -24.40 -10.64
C VAL A 242 -7.04 -23.35 -9.76
N GLY A 243 -7.77 -22.34 -9.30
CA GLY A 243 -7.26 -21.33 -8.37
C GLY A 243 -6.79 -21.94 -7.04
N LEU A 244 -7.57 -22.89 -6.49
CA LEU A 244 -7.20 -23.65 -5.29
C LEU A 244 -5.89 -24.42 -5.47
N LEU A 245 -5.82 -25.23 -6.53
CA LEU A 245 -4.63 -26.04 -6.82
C LEU A 245 -3.40 -25.18 -7.07
N SER A 246 -3.53 -24.11 -7.87
CA SER A 246 -2.43 -23.19 -8.17
C SER A 246 -1.93 -22.49 -6.92
N GLY A 247 -2.84 -22.00 -6.05
CA GLY A 247 -2.49 -21.36 -4.80
C GLY A 247 -1.75 -22.30 -3.85
N ARG A 248 -2.27 -23.51 -3.63
CA ARG A 248 -1.64 -24.51 -2.76
C ARG A 248 -0.29 -25.00 -3.30
N LEU A 249 -0.18 -25.16 -4.62
CA LEU A 249 1.09 -25.50 -5.25
C LEU A 249 2.13 -24.39 -5.03
N GLY A 250 1.74 -23.13 -5.20
CA GLY A 250 2.60 -21.98 -4.92
C GLY A 250 3.06 -21.91 -3.47
N GLU A 251 2.18 -22.20 -2.50
CA GLU A 251 2.54 -22.31 -1.07
C GLU A 251 3.56 -23.42 -0.82
N ALA A 252 3.34 -24.60 -1.43
CA ALA A 252 4.25 -25.74 -1.29
C ALA A 252 5.65 -25.42 -1.85
N PHE A 253 5.73 -24.77 -3.02
CA PHE A 253 7.00 -24.30 -3.58
C PHE A 253 7.68 -23.24 -2.69
N ALA A 254 6.92 -22.27 -2.19
CA ALA A 254 7.46 -21.25 -1.31
C ALA A 254 7.97 -21.83 0.02
N ALA A 255 7.32 -22.87 0.55
CA ALA A 255 7.77 -23.59 1.74
C ALA A 255 9.07 -24.35 1.50
N CYS A 256 9.21 -25.03 0.37
CA CYS A 256 10.47 -25.70 -0.01
C CYS A 256 11.63 -24.69 -0.16
N TYR A 257 11.37 -23.54 -0.79
CA TYR A 257 12.41 -22.52 -1.04
C TYR A 257 12.88 -21.79 0.23
N ARG A 258 12.08 -21.83 1.31
CA ARG A 258 12.47 -21.24 2.61
C ARG A 258 13.16 -22.24 3.54
N ALA A 259 13.14 -23.52 3.18
CA ALA A 259 13.75 -24.58 3.97
C ALA A 259 15.22 -24.85 3.56
N ASP A 260 15.66 -24.32 2.43
CA ASP A 260 17.06 -24.28 1.95
C ASP A 260 17.70 -22.93 2.33
#